data_c2666bd92d7cc43e533e08d9f5149e85
#
_entry.id   c2666bd92d7cc43e533e08d9f5149e85
#
_cell.length_a   1.000
_cell.length_b   1.000
_cell.length_c   1.000
_cell.angle_alpha   90.00
_cell.angle_beta   90.00
_cell.angle_gamma   90.00
#
_symmetry.space_group_name_H-M   'P 1'
#
loop_
_entity.id
_entity.type
_entity.pdbx_description
1 polymer ?
#
loop_
_entity_poly.entity_id
_entity_poly.type
_entity_poly.pdbx_seq_one_letter_code
_entity_poly.pdbx_strand_id
1 'polypeptide(L)'
;MCYIHADAVDSSLNLSYVSDHHIIFCLTIHSRIAKNALSLRERFDLATQIPELYMNFYGRVAWRFEPFQAGVHKLRQCLDAGLSSGRSDIGLFCGLNEIKYALFSGANLKSLLKRIDYYLHLMETYRSEATKNNVLLMRETVSSLIDNGQATSIEASACVGDLNDPKNKLREAFFYYSAIRCFWLGHNGRCRYYGKKCIDLFWQGGQVTSYVAQFYLGKHFKYS
;
A
#
# COMPACT_ATOMS: atom_id res chain seq x y z
N MET A 1 -5.33 20.83 3.91
CA MET A 1 -5.34 19.78 4.94
C MET A 1 -6.75 19.66 5.48
N CYS A 2 -7.55 18.73 4.98
CA CYS A 2 -8.85 18.45 5.58
C CYS A 2 -8.64 17.40 6.68
N TYR A 3 -8.58 17.84 7.92
CA TYR A 3 -8.76 17.00 9.08
C TYR A 3 -10.26 16.75 9.22
N ILE A 4 -10.69 15.52 8.99
CA ILE A 4 -12.02 15.10 9.40
C ILE A 4 -11.93 14.80 10.89
N HIS A 5 -12.45 15.72 11.72
CA HIS A 5 -12.67 15.46 13.15
C HIS A 5 -13.68 14.31 13.27
N ALA A 6 -13.25 13.27 13.97
CA ALA A 6 -14.06 12.06 14.23
C ALA A 6 -15.01 12.22 15.44
N ASP A 7 -15.21 13.43 15.94
CA ASP A 7 -16.00 13.69 17.13
C ASP A 7 -17.40 14.16 16.74
N ALA A 8 -18.28 13.26 16.44
CA ALA A 8 -19.74 13.30 16.54
C ALA A 8 -20.39 12.43 15.47
N VAL A 9 -20.40 11.13 15.66
CA VAL A 9 -21.34 10.26 14.94
C VAL A 9 -22.06 9.40 15.95
N ASP A 10 -23.32 9.76 16.16
CA ASP A 10 -24.30 9.01 16.92
C ASP A 10 -24.40 7.58 16.38
N SER A 11 -24.33 6.60 17.29
CA SER A 11 -24.15 5.18 17.03
C SER A 11 -25.37 4.44 16.45
N SER A 12 -26.36 5.14 15.92
CA SER A 12 -27.63 4.57 15.46
C SER A 12 -27.93 4.69 13.96
N LEU A 13 -27.09 5.33 13.17
CA LEU A 13 -27.28 5.43 11.73
C LEU A 13 -26.45 4.37 11.01
N ASN A 14 -27.09 3.66 10.07
CA ASN A 14 -26.48 2.69 9.16
C ASN A 14 -25.28 3.32 8.41
N LEU A 15 -24.13 3.34 9.04
CA LEU A 15 -22.86 3.92 8.58
C LEU A 15 -22.35 3.33 7.26
N SER A 16 -22.88 2.18 6.82
CA SER A 16 -22.43 1.53 5.59
C SER A 16 -22.79 2.30 4.32
N TYR A 17 -23.93 2.97 4.28
CA TYR A 17 -24.42 3.63 3.05
C TYR A 17 -23.96 5.07 2.88
N VAL A 18 -23.77 5.81 3.98
CA VAL A 18 -23.31 7.20 3.95
C VAL A 18 -21.81 7.29 3.69
N SER A 19 -21.04 6.27 4.14
CA SER A 19 -19.59 6.27 4.01
C SER A 19 -19.11 6.10 2.57
N ASP A 20 -19.76 5.27 1.76
CA ASP A 20 -19.27 4.94 0.41
C ASP A 20 -19.41 6.11 -0.56
N HIS A 21 -20.52 6.85 -0.55
CA HIS A 21 -20.71 8.01 -1.41
C HIS A 21 -19.77 9.18 -1.03
N HIS A 22 -19.57 9.44 0.25
CA HIS A 22 -18.63 10.49 0.69
C HIS A 22 -17.19 10.13 0.38
N ILE A 23 -16.80 8.89 0.57
CA ILE A 23 -15.45 8.40 0.24
C ILE A 23 -15.22 8.50 -1.28
N ILE A 24 -16.17 8.05 -2.11
CA ILE A 24 -16.07 8.12 -3.56
C ILE A 24 -16.01 9.58 -4.03
N PHE A 25 -16.83 10.46 -3.47
CA PHE A 25 -16.84 11.88 -3.79
C PHE A 25 -15.51 12.56 -3.45
N CYS A 26 -15.01 12.39 -2.22
CA CYS A 26 -13.72 12.92 -1.81
C CYS A 26 -12.59 12.43 -2.71
N LEU A 27 -12.59 11.14 -3.06
CA LEU A 27 -11.58 10.55 -3.91
C LEU A 27 -11.61 11.08 -5.34
N THR A 28 -12.81 11.30 -5.90
CA THR A 28 -12.97 11.89 -7.23
C THR A 28 -12.39 13.30 -7.26
N ILE A 29 -12.64 14.11 -6.22
CA ILE A 29 -12.03 15.44 -6.08
C ILE A 29 -10.51 15.33 -5.97
N HIS A 30 -9.99 14.44 -5.11
CA HIS A 30 -8.53 14.23 -4.99
C HIS A 30 -7.89 13.81 -6.31
N SER A 31 -8.54 12.93 -7.07
CA SER A 31 -8.05 12.52 -8.40
C SER A 31 -8.00 13.70 -9.37
N ARG A 32 -9.04 14.55 -9.41
CA ARG A 32 -9.08 15.74 -10.27
C ARG A 32 -8.01 16.75 -9.89
N ILE A 33 -7.86 17.06 -8.60
CA ILE A 33 -6.82 17.95 -8.09
C ILE A 33 -5.43 17.42 -8.45
N ALA A 34 -5.17 16.15 -8.23
CA ALA A 34 -3.88 15.54 -8.53
C ALA A 34 -3.58 15.54 -10.04
N LYS A 35 -4.56 15.24 -10.90
CA LYS A 35 -4.41 15.31 -12.37
C LYS A 35 -4.14 16.74 -12.83
N ASN A 36 -4.83 17.73 -12.25
CA ASN A 36 -4.56 19.13 -12.53
C ASN A 36 -3.15 19.54 -12.08
N ALA A 37 -2.70 19.12 -10.91
CA ALA A 37 -1.35 19.37 -10.43
C ALA A 37 -0.29 18.75 -11.36
N LEU A 38 -0.52 17.52 -11.88
CA LEU A 38 0.35 16.89 -12.85
C LEU A 38 0.40 17.68 -14.18
N SER A 39 -0.75 18.21 -14.66
CA SER A 39 -0.79 19.00 -15.88
C SER A 39 -0.13 20.38 -15.71
N LEU A 40 -0.25 21.00 -14.53
CA LEU A 40 0.44 22.26 -14.21
C LEU A 40 1.96 22.06 -14.18
N ARG A 41 2.43 20.92 -13.65
CA ARG A 41 3.85 20.58 -13.66
C ARG A 41 4.44 20.57 -15.09
N GLU A 42 3.72 20.00 -16.05
CA GLU A 42 4.15 19.97 -17.46
C GLU A 42 4.30 21.37 -18.06
N ARG A 43 3.48 22.33 -17.59
CA ARG A 43 3.52 23.73 -18.05
C ARG A 43 4.63 24.56 -17.39
N PHE A 44 5.00 24.24 -16.15
CA PHE A 44 5.89 25.07 -15.33
C PHE A 44 7.26 24.43 -15.03
N ASP A 45 7.58 23.30 -15.67
CA ASP A 45 8.84 22.55 -15.50
C ASP A 45 9.25 22.31 -14.02
N LEU A 46 8.27 21.91 -13.20
CA LEU A 46 8.49 21.66 -11.77
C LEU A 46 9.10 20.27 -11.54
N ALA A 47 10.24 19.98 -12.16
CA ALA A 47 10.89 18.68 -12.14
C ALA A 47 11.20 18.16 -10.71
N THR A 48 11.57 19.07 -9.81
CA THR A 48 11.93 18.74 -8.42
C THR A 48 10.74 18.26 -7.56
N GLN A 49 9.50 18.57 -7.96
CA GLN A 49 8.28 18.20 -7.22
C GLN A 49 7.63 16.92 -7.75
N ILE A 50 8.19 16.32 -8.80
CA ILE A 50 7.68 15.07 -9.40
C ILE A 50 7.55 13.94 -8.37
N PRO A 51 8.55 13.65 -7.55
CA PRO A 51 8.48 12.52 -6.62
C PRO A 51 7.28 12.62 -5.68
N GLU A 52 7.01 13.80 -5.13
CA GLU A 52 5.89 14.03 -4.21
C GLU A 52 4.54 13.94 -4.90
N LEU A 53 4.41 14.52 -6.08
CA LEU A 53 3.16 14.48 -6.86
C LEU A 53 2.82 13.03 -7.25
N TYR A 54 3.80 12.27 -7.75
CA TYR A 54 3.60 10.89 -8.14
C TYR A 54 3.34 9.99 -6.94
N MET A 55 4.07 10.19 -5.83
CA MET A 55 3.82 9.47 -4.59
C MET A 55 2.39 9.68 -4.10
N ASN A 56 1.92 10.92 -4.07
CA ASN A 56 0.58 11.23 -3.57
C ASN A 56 -0.49 10.73 -4.53
N PHE A 57 -0.31 10.87 -5.84
CA PHE A 57 -1.29 10.41 -6.81
C PHE A 57 -1.24 8.88 -6.97
N TYR A 58 -0.14 8.34 -7.46
CA TYR A 58 -0.04 6.90 -7.73
C TYR A 58 0.05 6.05 -6.46
N GLY A 59 0.70 6.53 -5.42
CA GLY A 59 0.82 5.79 -4.16
C GLY A 59 -0.47 5.74 -3.33
N ARG A 60 -1.39 6.71 -3.50
CA ARG A 60 -2.56 6.84 -2.60
C ARG A 60 -3.91 6.88 -3.30
N VAL A 61 -3.99 7.33 -4.54
CA VAL A 61 -5.27 7.67 -5.20
C VAL A 61 -5.50 6.90 -6.49
N ALA A 62 -4.51 6.80 -7.38
CA ALA A 62 -4.66 6.31 -8.76
C ALA A 62 -5.21 4.88 -8.85
N TRP A 63 -4.83 3.99 -7.93
CA TRP A 63 -5.24 2.59 -7.91
C TRP A 63 -6.77 2.38 -7.87
N ARG A 64 -7.53 3.42 -7.56
CA ARG A 64 -9.00 3.37 -7.56
C ARG A 64 -9.62 3.70 -8.90
N PHE A 65 -8.88 4.35 -9.78
CA PHE A 65 -9.38 4.89 -11.05
C PHE A 65 -8.60 4.38 -12.26
N GLU A 66 -7.40 3.88 -12.03
CA GLU A 66 -6.49 3.42 -13.07
C GLU A 66 -6.02 1.99 -12.75
N PRO A 67 -5.79 1.15 -13.77
CA PRO A 67 -5.20 -0.17 -13.57
C PRO A 67 -3.84 -0.06 -12.87
N PHE A 68 -3.51 -1.02 -12.02
CA PHE A 68 -2.22 -1.04 -11.31
C PHE A 68 -1.03 -0.96 -12.27
N GLN A 69 -1.14 -1.57 -13.46
CA GLN A 69 -0.10 -1.52 -14.49
C GLN A 69 0.30 -0.11 -14.87
N ALA A 70 -0.66 0.82 -14.97
CA ALA A 70 -0.40 2.22 -15.33
C ALA A 70 0.49 2.91 -14.27
N GLY A 71 0.30 2.59 -13.00
CA GLY A 71 1.08 3.15 -11.89
C GLY A 71 2.49 2.60 -11.77
N VAL A 72 2.76 1.34 -12.18
CA VAL A 72 4.07 0.69 -12.05
C VAL A 72 5.20 1.51 -12.66
N HIS A 73 5.03 1.92 -13.92
CA HIS A 73 6.05 2.71 -14.62
C HIS A 73 6.24 4.10 -14.00
N LYS A 74 5.16 4.76 -13.62
CA LYS A 74 5.19 6.10 -13.01
C LYS A 74 5.85 6.10 -11.64
N LEU A 75 5.57 5.09 -10.83
CA LEU A 75 6.20 4.93 -9.51
C LEU A 75 7.70 4.60 -9.63
N ARG A 76 8.12 3.87 -10.66
CA ARG A 76 9.54 3.66 -10.95
C ARG A 76 10.24 4.94 -11.36
N GLN A 77 9.65 5.73 -12.25
CA GLN A 77 10.17 7.05 -12.59
C GLN A 77 10.28 7.96 -11.35
N CYS A 78 9.33 7.84 -10.43
CA CYS A 78 9.37 8.57 -9.17
C CYS A 78 10.54 8.13 -8.27
N LEU A 79 10.82 6.83 -8.18
CA LEU A 79 11.99 6.32 -7.47
C LEU A 79 13.28 6.93 -8.03
N ASP A 80 13.48 6.83 -9.35
CA ASP A 80 14.69 7.34 -10.02
C ASP A 80 14.84 8.85 -9.83
N ALA A 81 13.75 9.62 -9.98
CA ALA A 81 13.75 11.06 -9.76
C ALA A 81 14.01 11.43 -8.29
N GLY A 82 13.46 10.68 -7.34
CA GLY A 82 13.69 10.87 -5.92
C GLY A 82 15.14 10.63 -5.52
N LEU A 83 15.75 9.55 -6.02
CA LEU A 83 17.14 9.23 -5.77
C LEU A 83 18.09 10.28 -6.39
N SER A 84 17.85 10.70 -7.63
CA SER A 84 18.70 11.69 -8.34
C SER A 84 18.58 13.10 -7.77
N SER A 85 17.43 13.46 -7.17
CA SER A 85 17.21 14.78 -6.55
C SER A 85 17.57 14.83 -5.06
N GLY A 86 18.11 13.75 -4.48
CA GLY A 86 18.40 13.66 -3.05
C GLY A 86 17.17 13.45 -2.15
N ARG A 87 15.98 13.23 -2.73
CA ARG A 87 14.74 12.93 -2.03
C ARG A 87 14.55 11.41 -1.89
N SER A 88 15.57 10.74 -1.35
CA SER A 88 15.63 9.28 -1.27
C SER A 88 14.47 8.68 -0.46
N ASP A 89 13.99 9.35 0.58
CA ASP A 89 12.85 8.94 1.39
C ASP A 89 11.57 8.76 0.56
N ILE A 90 11.26 9.75 -0.27
CA ILE A 90 10.10 9.72 -1.18
C ILE A 90 10.32 8.71 -2.30
N GLY A 91 11.52 8.72 -2.90
CA GLY A 91 11.88 7.78 -3.95
C GLY A 91 11.72 6.32 -3.50
N LEU A 92 12.27 5.94 -2.35
CA LEU A 92 12.16 4.59 -1.80
C LEU A 92 10.71 4.21 -1.45
N PHE A 93 9.92 5.17 -0.97
CA PHE A 93 8.50 4.93 -0.74
C PHE A 93 7.73 4.70 -2.06
N CYS A 94 8.11 5.39 -3.14
CA CYS A 94 7.58 5.10 -4.48
C CYS A 94 7.98 3.71 -4.95
N GLY A 95 9.22 3.28 -4.69
CA GLY A 95 9.68 1.91 -4.97
C GLY A 95 8.85 0.85 -4.24
N LEU A 96 8.55 1.05 -2.95
CA LEU A 96 7.64 0.18 -2.20
C LEU A 96 6.26 0.07 -2.87
N ASN A 97 5.69 1.19 -3.31
CA ASN A 97 4.38 1.16 -3.98
C ASN A 97 4.46 0.58 -5.39
N GLU A 98 5.58 0.75 -6.10
CA GLU A 98 5.81 0.13 -7.41
C GLU A 98 5.75 -1.40 -7.33
N ILE A 99 6.45 -2.01 -6.36
CA ILE A 99 6.42 -3.46 -6.20
C ILE A 99 5.05 -3.98 -5.73
N LYS A 100 4.30 -3.20 -4.92
CA LYS A 100 2.90 -3.52 -4.62
C LYS A 100 2.05 -3.55 -5.88
N TYR A 101 2.14 -2.52 -6.69
CA TYR A 101 1.38 -2.42 -7.93
C TYR A 101 1.75 -3.54 -8.90
N ALA A 102 3.04 -3.88 -9.01
CA ALA A 102 3.51 -5.00 -9.80
C ALA A 102 2.93 -6.34 -9.32
N LEU A 103 2.87 -6.56 -8.00
CA LEU A 103 2.27 -7.75 -7.42
C LEU A 103 0.78 -7.88 -7.79
N PHE A 104 0.00 -6.81 -7.62
CA PHE A 104 -1.45 -6.81 -7.93
C PHE A 104 -1.76 -6.78 -9.42
N SER A 105 -0.81 -6.36 -10.25
CA SER A 105 -0.95 -6.40 -11.70
C SER A 105 -0.66 -7.77 -12.32
N GLY A 106 -0.31 -8.76 -11.51
CA GLY A 106 0.00 -10.10 -12.00
C GLY A 106 1.40 -10.23 -12.58
N ALA A 107 2.36 -9.43 -12.10
CA ALA A 107 3.75 -9.56 -12.53
C ALA A 107 4.31 -10.96 -12.22
N ASN A 108 5.25 -11.43 -13.05
CA ASN A 108 5.93 -12.69 -12.78
C ASN A 108 6.64 -12.64 -11.43
N LEU A 109 6.29 -13.56 -10.50
CA LEU A 109 6.74 -13.53 -9.11
C LEU A 109 8.25 -13.65 -8.97
N LYS A 110 8.93 -14.45 -9.82
CA LYS A 110 10.40 -14.59 -9.78
C LYS A 110 11.09 -13.29 -10.19
N SER A 111 10.56 -12.60 -11.20
CA SER A 111 11.08 -11.28 -11.61
C SER A 111 10.79 -10.21 -10.57
N LEU A 112 9.63 -10.29 -9.92
CA LEU A 112 9.26 -9.39 -8.84
C LEU A 112 10.17 -9.58 -7.63
N LEU A 113 10.49 -10.83 -7.25
CA LEU A 113 11.40 -11.13 -6.14
C LEU A 113 12.80 -10.52 -6.36
N LYS A 114 13.36 -10.65 -7.57
CA LYS A 114 14.65 -10.01 -7.92
C LYS A 114 14.60 -8.49 -7.76
N ARG A 115 13.48 -7.87 -8.11
CA ARG A 115 13.27 -6.42 -7.96
C ARG A 115 13.13 -6.03 -6.49
N ILE A 116 12.44 -6.83 -5.69
CA ILE A 116 12.33 -6.65 -4.25
C ILE A 116 13.72 -6.70 -3.61
N ASP A 117 14.55 -7.68 -3.95
CA ASP A 117 15.91 -7.80 -3.45
C ASP A 117 16.77 -6.58 -3.81
N TYR A 118 16.64 -6.07 -5.03
CA TYR A 118 17.31 -4.83 -5.44
C TYR A 118 16.86 -3.62 -4.61
N TYR A 119 15.56 -3.47 -4.35
CA TYR A 119 15.05 -2.36 -3.54
C TYR A 119 15.43 -2.49 -2.06
N LEU A 120 15.51 -3.69 -1.51
CA LEU A 120 16.05 -3.91 -0.16
C LEU A 120 17.49 -3.41 -0.05
N HIS A 121 18.33 -3.72 -1.04
CA HIS A 121 19.70 -3.21 -1.07
C HIS A 121 19.75 -1.67 -1.15
N LEU A 122 18.91 -1.04 -1.96
CA LEU A 122 18.80 0.42 -1.98
C LEU A 122 18.39 0.99 -0.61
N MET A 123 17.37 0.37 0.04
CA MET A 123 16.89 0.81 1.35
C MET A 123 17.95 0.67 2.45
N GLU A 124 18.82 -0.33 2.36
CA GLU A 124 19.98 -0.47 3.23
C GLU A 124 21.00 0.65 2.97
N THR A 125 21.32 0.91 1.72
CA THR A 125 22.25 1.97 1.31
C THR A 125 21.80 3.34 1.82
N TYR A 126 20.50 3.64 1.72
CA TYR A 126 19.92 4.91 2.18
C TYR A 126 19.40 4.88 3.62
N ARG A 127 19.61 3.81 4.37
CA ARG A 127 19.21 3.63 5.79
C ARG A 127 17.72 3.87 6.04
N SER A 128 16.86 3.43 5.14
CA SER A 128 15.41 3.59 5.23
C SER A 128 14.75 2.38 5.89
N GLU A 129 14.93 2.22 7.21
CA GLU A 129 14.50 1.04 7.96
C GLU A 129 12.97 0.83 7.93
N ALA A 130 12.18 1.90 8.07
CA ALA A 130 10.72 1.78 8.07
C ALA A 130 10.17 1.25 6.75
N THR A 131 10.73 1.70 5.60
CA THR A 131 10.34 1.22 4.27
C THR A 131 10.87 -0.19 4.03
N LYS A 132 12.12 -0.46 4.44
CA LYS A 132 12.76 -1.77 4.35
C LYS A 132 11.93 -2.86 5.01
N ASN A 133 11.47 -2.64 6.24
CA ASN A 133 10.67 -3.63 6.97
C ASN A 133 9.34 -3.96 6.26
N ASN A 134 8.70 -2.98 5.64
CA ASN A 134 7.53 -3.22 4.80
C ASN A 134 7.85 -4.08 3.57
N VAL A 135 9.00 -3.82 2.93
CA VAL A 135 9.46 -4.58 1.75
C VAL A 135 9.86 -6.01 2.13
N LEU A 136 10.44 -6.23 3.32
CA LEU A 136 10.73 -7.56 3.83
C LEU A 136 9.46 -8.41 3.99
N LEU A 137 8.38 -7.85 4.53
CA LEU A 137 7.09 -8.55 4.61
C LEU A 137 6.54 -8.93 3.24
N MET A 138 6.70 -8.05 2.25
CA MET A 138 6.31 -8.35 0.88
C MET A 138 7.20 -9.43 0.26
N ARG A 139 8.52 -9.38 0.50
CA ARG A 139 9.47 -10.40 0.06
C ARG A 139 9.08 -11.79 0.52
N GLU A 140 8.78 -11.93 1.82
CA GLU A 140 8.32 -13.20 2.39
C GLU A 140 7.01 -13.68 1.76
N THR A 141 6.08 -12.76 1.53
CA THR A 141 4.82 -13.09 0.85
C THR A 141 5.06 -13.63 -0.54
N VAL A 142 5.88 -12.95 -1.35
CA VAL A 142 6.19 -13.36 -2.73
C VAL A 142 6.97 -14.69 -2.75
N SER A 143 7.95 -14.87 -1.87
CA SER A 143 8.70 -16.13 -1.75
C SER A 143 7.76 -17.28 -1.39
N SER A 144 6.88 -17.09 -0.41
CA SER A 144 5.89 -18.10 -0.01
C SER A 144 4.94 -18.50 -1.15
N LEU A 145 4.57 -17.53 -2.00
CA LEU A 145 3.73 -17.81 -3.18
C LEU A 145 4.48 -18.58 -4.26
N ILE A 146 5.79 -18.35 -4.43
CA ILE A 146 6.64 -19.11 -5.36
C ILE A 146 6.76 -20.57 -4.89
N ASP A 147 6.92 -20.78 -3.59
CA ASP A 147 7.17 -22.08 -2.97
C ASP A 147 5.88 -22.80 -2.55
N ASN A 148 4.72 -22.38 -3.06
CA ASN A 148 3.40 -22.96 -2.73
C ASN A 148 3.12 -23.05 -1.22
N GLY A 149 3.57 -22.07 -0.45
CA GLY A 149 3.34 -21.99 0.99
C GLY A 149 4.33 -22.78 1.86
N GLN A 150 5.35 -23.40 1.27
CA GLN A 150 6.39 -24.12 2.03
C GLN A 150 7.41 -23.18 2.70
N ALA A 151 7.49 -21.90 2.26
CA ALA A 151 8.33 -20.91 2.91
C ALA A 151 7.86 -20.63 4.34
N THR A 152 8.82 -20.35 5.21
CA THR A 152 8.64 -20.04 6.64
C THR A 152 7.47 -19.11 6.90
N SER A 153 6.71 -19.36 7.95
CA SER A 153 5.56 -18.55 8.30
C SER A 153 5.98 -17.08 8.52
N ILE A 154 5.23 -16.13 8.02
CA ILE A 154 5.43 -14.70 8.29
C ILE A 154 5.40 -14.43 9.82
N GLU A 155 4.76 -15.29 10.58
CA GLU A 155 4.74 -15.26 12.06
C GLU A 155 6.13 -15.29 12.69
N ALA A 156 7.12 -15.87 12.00
CA ALA A 156 8.51 -15.93 12.43
C ALA A 156 9.35 -14.71 11.97
N SER A 157 8.76 -13.73 11.30
CA SER A 157 9.50 -12.59 10.78
C SER A 157 10.02 -11.73 11.93
N ALA A 158 11.32 -11.80 12.18
CA ALA A 158 11.99 -11.07 13.26
C ALA A 158 11.86 -9.54 13.14
N CYS A 159 11.47 -9.04 11.97
CA CYS A 159 11.32 -7.60 11.73
C CYS A 159 10.01 -7.02 12.30
N VAL A 160 9.01 -7.86 12.61
CA VAL A 160 7.67 -7.37 12.95
C VAL A 160 7.56 -6.95 14.42
N GLY A 161 8.36 -7.52 15.32
CA GLY A 161 8.28 -7.26 16.75
C GLY A 161 6.95 -7.71 17.37
N ASP A 162 6.57 -7.09 18.50
CA ASP A 162 5.32 -7.44 19.18
C ASP A 162 4.10 -6.93 18.42
N LEU A 163 3.29 -7.85 17.94
CA LEU A 163 2.03 -7.56 17.25
C LEU A 163 0.93 -7.02 18.17
N ASN A 164 1.08 -7.16 19.48
CA ASN A 164 0.13 -6.62 20.45
C ASN A 164 0.47 -5.17 20.85
N ASP A 165 1.70 -4.71 20.58
CA ASP A 165 2.07 -3.32 20.85
C ASP A 165 1.31 -2.37 19.91
N PRO A 166 0.46 -1.48 20.43
CA PRO A 166 -0.28 -0.51 19.62
C PRO A 166 0.62 0.47 18.88
N LYS A 167 1.86 0.67 19.31
CA LYS A 167 2.84 1.56 18.67
C LYS A 167 3.57 0.90 17.51
N ASN A 168 3.43 -0.40 17.35
CA ASN A 168 4.07 -1.14 16.26
C ASN A 168 3.43 -0.80 14.90
N LYS A 169 4.10 0.05 14.14
CA LYS A 169 3.63 0.53 12.82
C LYS A 169 3.58 -0.56 11.74
N LEU A 170 4.23 -1.71 11.97
CA LEU A 170 4.24 -2.82 11.01
C LEU A 170 3.05 -3.77 11.17
N ARG A 171 2.27 -3.67 12.26
CA ARG A 171 1.12 -4.55 12.52
C ARG A 171 0.15 -4.61 11.34
N GLU A 172 -0.20 -3.45 10.81
CA GLU A 172 -1.16 -3.35 9.70
C GLU A 172 -0.59 -4.01 8.44
N ALA A 173 0.65 -3.71 8.09
CA ALA A 173 1.32 -4.32 6.95
C ALA A 173 1.44 -5.85 7.11
N PHE A 174 1.78 -6.33 8.30
CA PHE A 174 1.85 -7.76 8.61
C PHE A 174 0.52 -8.46 8.38
N PHE A 175 -0.57 -7.96 8.98
CA PHE A 175 -1.89 -8.59 8.82
C PHE A 175 -2.37 -8.52 7.36
N TYR A 176 -2.10 -7.42 6.68
CA TYR A 176 -2.43 -7.26 5.28
C TYR A 176 -1.72 -8.28 4.38
N TYR A 177 -0.39 -8.38 4.46
CA TYR A 177 0.36 -9.32 3.63
C TYR A 177 0.07 -10.78 4.01
N SER A 178 -0.18 -11.06 5.29
CA SER A 178 -0.63 -12.39 5.74
C SER A 178 -1.98 -12.77 5.13
N ALA A 179 -2.92 -11.84 5.07
CA ALA A 179 -4.22 -12.08 4.45
C ALA A 179 -4.11 -12.33 2.95
N ILE A 180 -3.30 -11.54 2.23
CA ILE A 180 -3.05 -11.73 0.79
C ILE A 180 -2.44 -13.09 0.52
N ARG A 181 -1.41 -13.47 1.26
CA ARG A 181 -0.78 -14.77 1.14
C ARG A 181 -1.80 -15.90 1.34
N CYS A 182 -2.58 -15.83 2.43
CA CYS A 182 -3.59 -16.83 2.72
C CYS A 182 -4.69 -16.89 1.65
N PHE A 183 -5.08 -15.75 1.08
CA PHE A 183 -6.05 -15.69 -0.01
C PHE A 183 -5.55 -16.46 -1.24
N TRP A 184 -4.34 -16.19 -1.71
CA TRP A 184 -3.80 -16.81 -2.91
C TRP A 184 -3.43 -18.29 -2.72
N LEU A 185 -3.10 -18.69 -1.49
CA LEU A 185 -2.84 -20.11 -1.16
C LEU A 185 -4.13 -20.87 -0.81
N GLY A 186 -5.32 -20.26 -0.89
CA GLY A 186 -6.58 -20.92 -0.60
C GLY A 186 -6.87 -21.17 0.88
N HIS A 187 -6.11 -20.57 1.80
CA HIS A 187 -6.30 -20.71 3.25
C HIS A 187 -7.42 -19.80 3.78
N ASN A 188 -8.65 -20.06 3.39
CA ASN A 188 -9.80 -19.17 3.63
C ASN A 188 -10.02 -18.79 5.11
N GLY A 189 -9.85 -19.71 6.05
CA GLY A 189 -10.01 -19.44 7.48
C GLY A 189 -8.98 -18.42 8.01
N ARG A 190 -7.69 -18.63 7.68
CA ARG A 190 -6.61 -17.70 8.04
C ARG A 190 -6.74 -16.36 7.33
N CYS A 191 -7.13 -16.37 6.05
CA CYS A 191 -7.38 -15.15 5.30
C CYS A 191 -8.44 -14.28 5.99
N ARG A 192 -9.55 -14.89 6.43
CA ARG A 192 -10.62 -14.20 7.16
C ARG A 192 -10.13 -13.65 8.50
N TYR A 193 -9.33 -14.41 9.25
CA TYR A 193 -8.76 -13.97 10.51
C TYR A 193 -7.86 -12.73 10.33
N TYR A 194 -6.88 -12.80 9.42
CA TYR A 194 -5.96 -11.69 9.18
C TYR A 194 -6.66 -10.46 8.58
N GLY A 195 -7.62 -10.68 7.67
CA GLY A 195 -8.42 -9.60 7.10
C GLY A 195 -9.25 -8.87 8.15
N LYS A 196 -9.85 -9.61 9.11
CA LYS A 196 -10.56 -8.99 10.24
C LYS A 196 -9.62 -8.14 11.10
N LYS A 197 -8.42 -8.65 11.42
CA LYS A 197 -7.42 -7.89 12.19
C LYS A 197 -7.02 -6.58 11.49
N CYS A 198 -6.86 -6.58 10.16
CA CYS A 198 -6.62 -5.36 9.40
C CYS A 198 -7.77 -4.34 9.57
N ILE A 199 -9.00 -4.80 9.47
CA ILE A 199 -10.19 -3.95 9.59
C ILE A 199 -10.32 -3.39 11.00
N ASP A 200 -10.12 -4.23 12.02
CA ASP A 200 -10.19 -3.82 13.44
C ASP A 200 -9.16 -2.73 13.75
N LEU A 201 -7.93 -2.86 13.22
CA LEU A 201 -6.90 -1.82 13.37
C LEU A 201 -7.26 -0.50 12.69
N PHE A 202 -7.88 -0.56 11.53
CA PHE A 202 -8.38 0.62 10.85
C PHE A 202 -9.39 1.40 11.69
N TRP A 203 -10.38 0.72 12.26
CA TRP A 203 -11.41 1.35 13.08
C TRP A 203 -10.91 1.85 14.44
N GLN A 204 -9.75 1.37 14.90
CA GLN A 204 -9.10 1.85 16.14
C GLN A 204 -8.27 3.13 15.94
N GLY A 205 -8.40 3.83 14.83
CA GLY A 205 -7.68 5.08 14.56
C GLY A 205 -6.35 4.87 13.83
N GLY A 206 -6.16 3.70 13.22
CA GLY A 206 -5.09 3.47 12.25
C GLY A 206 -5.18 4.48 11.11
N GLN A 207 -4.05 4.93 10.60
CA GLN A 207 -4.05 5.77 9.42
C GLN A 207 -4.73 5.00 8.29
N VAL A 208 -5.59 5.67 7.51
CA VAL A 208 -6.17 5.11 6.27
C VAL A 208 -5.02 4.82 5.32
N THR A 209 -4.36 3.70 5.53
CA THR A 209 -3.37 3.24 4.59
C THR A 209 -4.12 2.64 3.39
N SER A 210 -3.52 2.73 2.24
CA SER A 210 -4.04 2.12 1.00
C SER A 210 -4.36 0.62 1.15
N TYR A 211 -3.84 -0.03 2.19
CA TYR A 211 -4.04 -1.45 2.50
C TYR A 211 -5.49 -1.79 2.87
N VAL A 212 -6.08 -1.02 3.79
CA VAL A 212 -7.43 -1.31 4.28
C VAL A 212 -8.47 -1.04 3.22
N ALA A 213 -8.28 0.03 2.45
CA ALA A 213 -9.17 0.34 1.34
C ALA A 213 -9.14 -0.78 0.26
N GLN A 214 -7.98 -1.37 -0.02
CA GLN A 214 -7.86 -2.52 -0.92
C GLN A 214 -8.58 -3.76 -0.38
N PHE A 215 -8.56 -3.97 0.94
CA PHE A 215 -9.31 -5.05 1.59
C PHE A 215 -10.83 -4.84 1.58
N TYR A 216 -11.27 -3.60 1.77
CA TYR A 216 -12.69 -3.24 1.74
C TYR A 216 -13.30 -3.45 0.36
N LEU A 217 -12.55 -3.12 -0.69
CA LEU A 217 -12.96 -3.40 -2.08
C LEU A 217 -12.96 -4.90 -2.39
N GLY A 218 -12.02 -5.68 -1.82
CA GLY A 218 -12.02 -7.15 -1.91
C GLY A 218 -13.25 -7.81 -1.26
N LYS A 219 -13.97 -7.12 -0.38
CA LYS A 219 -15.27 -7.61 0.13
C LYS A 219 -16.34 -7.66 -0.95
N HIS A 220 -16.30 -6.78 -1.94
CA HIS A 220 -17.24 -6.77 -3.05
C HIS A 220 -16.94 -7.86 -4.09
N PHE A 221 -15.74 -8.42 -4.16
CA PHE A 221 -15.42 -9.57 -5.01
C PHE A 221 -15.92 -10.92 -4.46
N LYS A 222 -16.49 -10.97 -3.26
CA LYS A 222 -17.00 -12.23 -2.65
C LYS A 222 -18.45 -12.54 -2.92
N TYR A 223 -19.16 -11.70 -3.66
CA TYR A 223 -20.61 -11.87 -3.94
C TYR A 223 -20.94 -11.89 -5.44
N SER A 224 -19.95 -12.14 -6.27
CA SER A 224 -20.18 -12.48 -7.68
C SER A 224 -19.80 -13.94 -7.95
#